data_7b52a0c74f995c05d3e57a6d6851f621
#
_entry.id   7b52a0c74f995c05d3e57a6d6851f621
#
_cell.length_a   1.000
_cell.length_b   1.000
_cell.length_c   1.000
_cell.angle_alpha   90.00
_cell.angle_beta   90.00
_cell.angle_gamma   90.00
#
_symmetry.space_group_name_H-M   'P 1'
#
loop_
_entity.id
_entity.type
_entity.pdbx_description
1 polymer ?
#
loop_
_entity_poly.entity_id
_entity_poly.type
_entity_poly.pdbx_seq_one_letter_code
_entity_poly.pdbx_strand_id
1 'polypeptide(L)'
;EGTRPQQLLDKTRLNLEALKNTKRWGVYQDGTKPLYKVVVHESFHTVDYKYGLRNIFEKELKKQNINRNDWYKVSEYGGSTIGELWAETATAIHTNTKIPNEFVRAFNETIKTIPGL
;
A
#
# COMPACT_ATOMS: atom_id res chain seq x y z
N GLU A 1 19.60 7.00 11.63
CA GLU A 1 18.57 6.30 12.36
C GLU A 1 17.23 6.42 11.73
N GLY A 2 16.70 5.33 11.29
CA GLY A 2 15.34 5.31 10.77
C GLY A 2 14.30 5.29 11.88
N THR A 3 13.08 5.70 11.55
CA THR A 3 11.95 5.55 12.46
C THR A 3 11.63 4.06 12.59
N ARG A 4 11.39 3.61 13.81
CA ARG A 4 11.01 2.21 14.03
C ARG A 4 9.64 1.94 13.42
N PRO A 5 9.40 0.74 12.86
CA PRO A 5 8.09 0.42 12.30
C PRO A 5 6.93 0.68 13.26
N GLN A 6 7.12 0.38 14.55
CA GLN A 6 6.09 0.62 15.56
C GLN A 6 5.76 2.10 15.68
N GLN A 7 6.77 2.97 15.64
CA GLN A 7 6.54 4.41 15.72
C GLN A 7 5.77 4.92 14.50
N LEU A 8 6.05 4.36 13.33
CA LEU A 8 5.32 4.71 12.11
C LEU A 8 3.86 4.31 12.20
N LEU A 9 3.59 3.10 12.70
CA LEU A 9 2.23 2.62 12.90
C LEU A 9 1.48 3.47 13.92
N ASP A 10 2.15 3.84 15.02
CA ASP A 10 1.52 4.67 16.05
C ASP A 10 1.18 6.05 15.52
N LYS A 11 2.10 6.67 14.77
CA LYS A 11 1.85 7.97 14.17
C LYS A 11 0.68 7.90 13.18
N THR A 12 0.64 6.86 12.35
CA THR A 12 -0.43 6.65 11.40
C THR A 12 -1.76 6.45 12.11
N ARG A 13 -1.77 5.70 13.20
CA ARG A 13 -2.96 5.46 13.99
C ARG A 13 -3.54 6.76 14.56
N LEU A 14 -2.69 7.65 15.06
CA LEU A 14 -3.13 8.94 15.59
C LEU A 14 -3.75 9.78 14.48
N ASN A 15 -3.15 9.81 13.31
CA ASN A 15 -3.70 10.51 12.16
C ASN A 15 -5.07 9.96 11.76
N LEU A 16 -5.23 8.64 11.85
CA LEU A 16 -6.49 7.98 11.52
C LEU A 16 -7.60 8.38 12.47
N GLU A 17 -7.32 8.46 13.76
CA GLU A 17 -8.32 8.87 14.73
C GLU A 17 -8.78 10.30 14.50
N ALA A 18 -7.84 11.18 14.15
CA ALA A 18 -8.19 12.55 13.80
C ALA A 18 -9.11 12.60 12.57
N LEU A 19 -8.82 11.82 11.54
CA LEU A 19 -9.65 11.74 10.34
C LEU A 19 -11.02 11.15 10.66
N LYS A 20 -11.08 10.13 11.49
CA LYS A 20 -12.33 9.52 11.92
C LYS A 20 -13.25 10.57 12.52
N ASN A 21 -12.70 11.47 13.34
CA ASN A 21 -13.46 12.52 13.98
C ASN A 21 -13.96 13.58 13.00
N THR A 22 -13.35 13.69 11.82
CA THR A 22 -13.77 14.62 10.79
C THR A 22 -14.75 14.02 9.79
N LYS A 23 -15.11 12.74 9.96
CA LYS A 23 -16.04 12.00 9.08
C LYS A 23 -15.56 11.88 7.64
N ARG A 24 -14.25 11.90 7.43
CA ARG A 24 -13.68 11.73 6.08
C ARG A 24 -13.54 10.27 5.66
N TRP A 25 -14.08 9.36 6.46
CA TRP A 25 -13.92 7.94 6.28
C TRP A 25 -14.79 7.32 5.18
N GLY A 26 -15.74 8.09 4.66
CA GLY A 26 -16.63 7.57 3.63
C GLY A 26 -15.90 6.95 2.44
N VAL A 27 -14.73 7.49 2.09
CA VAL A 27 -13.94 6.98 0.97
C VAL A 27 -13.49 5.54 1.18
N TYR A 28 -13.30 5.15 2.45
CA TYR A 28 -12.79 3.82 2.79
C TYR A 28 -13.87 2.91 3.37
N GLN A 29 -15.12 3.35 3.35
CA GLN A 29 -16.22 2.56 3.91
C GLN A 29 -16.78 1.62 2.86
N ASP A 30 -16.09 0.52 2.66
CA ASP A 30 -16.53 -0.52 1.75
C ASP A 30 -17.06 -1.74 2.50
N GLY A 31 -17.37 -1.56 3.79
CA GLY A 31 -17.91 -2.61 4.64
C GLY A 31 -16.88 -3.45 5.36
N THR A 32 -15.57 -3.23 5.13
CA THR A 32 -14.53 -4.04 5.76
C THR A 32 -13.44 -3.18 6.36
N LYS A 33 -13.37 -3.08 7.68
CA LYS A 33 -12.25 -2.54 8.46
C LYS A 33 -11.59 -1.29 7.86
N PRO A 34 -12.32 -0.19 7.65
CA PRO A 34 -11.75 1.00 6.99
C PRO A 34 -10.54 1.56 7.72
N LEU A 35 -10.53 1.55 9.05
CA LEU A 35 -9.39 2.04 9.83
C LEU A 35 -8.14 1.23 9.54
N TYR A 36 -8.27 -0.09 9.51
CA TYR A 36 -7.14 -0.96 9.22
C TYR A 36 -6.58 -0.71 7.83
N LYS A 37 -7.47 -0.54 6.84
CA LYS A 37 -7.04 -0.25 5.47
C LYS A 37 -6.22 1.03 5.39
N VAL A 38 -6.64 2.09 6.06
CA VAL A 38 -5.89 3.35 6.03
C VAL A 38 -4.55 3.20 6.74
N VAL A 39 -4.51 2.47 7.86
CA VAL A 39 -3.24 2.24 8.56
C VAL A 39 -2.26 1.49 7.64
N VAL A 40 -2.70 0.45 6.98
CA VAL A 40 -1.84 -0.32 6.07
C VAL A 40 -1.38 0.57 4.91
N HIS A 41 -2.30 1.28 4.28
CA HIS A 41 -1.99 2.16 3.15
C HIS A 41 -0.90 3.18 3.51
N GLU A 42 -1.10 3.92 4.60
CA GLU A 42 -0.14 4.94 5.02
C GLU A 42 1.18 4.34 5.49
N SER A 43 1.12 3.20 6.16
CA SER A 43 2.33 2.51 6.60
C SER A 43 3.20 2.09 5.43
N PHE A 44 2.59 1.61 4.35
CA PHE A 44 3.36 1.18 3.18
C PHE A 44 3.90 2.35 2.36
N HIS A 45 3.25 3.51 2.37
CA HIS A 45 3.87 4.73 1.84
C HIS A 45 5.17 5.03 2.59
N THR A 46 5.14 4.93 3.91
CA THR A 46 6.32 5.19 4.72
C THR A 46 7.44 4.18 4.45
N VAL A 47 7.08 2.90 4.32
CA VAL A 47 8.04 1.84 4.00
C VAL A 47 8.67 2.11 2.63
N ASP A 48 7.88 2.54 1.65
CA ASP A 48 8.37 2.90 0.33
C ASP A 48 9.39 4.06 0.42
N TYR A 49 9.06 5.12 1.14
CA TYR A 49 9.99 6.25 1.29
C TYR A 49 11.28 5.82 1.97
N LYS A 50 11.20 4.95 2.94
CA LYS A 50 12.37 4.51 3.69
C LYS A 50 13.32 3.66 2.84
N TYR A 51 12.78 2.78 2.03
CA TYR A 51 13.59 1.78 1.30
C TYR A 51 13.60 1.99 -0.21
N GLY A 52 12.94 3.02 -0.72
CA GLY A 52 12.90 3.30 -2.15
C GLY A 52 12.24 2.20 -2.96
N LEU A 53 11.12 1.68 -2.48
CA LEU A 53 10.53 0.47 -3.05
C LEU A 53 9.73 0.69 -4.32
N ARG A 54 9.24 1.91 -4.58
CA ARG A 54 8.37 2.14 -5.75
C ARG A 54 9.07 1.80 -7.07
N ASN A 55 10.35 2.12 -7.19
CA ASN A 55 11.11 1.83 -8.41
C ASN A 55 11.34 0.33 -8.57
N ILE A 56 11.59 -0.36 -7.47
CA ILE A 56 11.76 -1.82 -7.47
C ILE A 56 10.43 -2.48 -7.85
N PHE A 57 9.34 -2.02 -7.25
CA PHE A 57 8.00 -2.52 -7.53
C PHE A 57 7.64 -2.33 -9.01
N GLU A 58 7.95 -1.16 -9.56
CA GLU A 58 7.67 -0.89 -10.97
C GLU A 58 8.41 -1.87 -11.88
N LYS A 59 9.67 -2.17 -11.56
CA LYS A 59 10.44 -3.15 -12.33
C LYS A 59 9.83 -4.55 -12.23
N GLU A 60 9.37 -4.94 -11.02
CA GLU A 60 8.74 -6.24 -10.84
C GLU A 60 7.41 -6.32 -11.59
N LEU A 61 6.64 -5.23 -11.63
CA LEU A 61 5.43 -5.18 -12.42
C LEU A 61 5.72 -5.44 -13.90
N LYS A 62 6.77 -4.83 -14.43
CA LYS A 62 7.16 -5.04 -15.83
C LYS A 62 7.55 -6.49 -16.08
N LYS A 63 8.22 -7.14 -15.13
CA LYS A 63 8.55 -8.57 -15.25
C LYS A 63 7.31 -9.44 -15.32
N GLN A 64 6.21 -9.00 -14.72
CA GLN A 64 4.93 -9.70 -14.76
C GLN A 64 4.07 -9.28 -15.97
N ASN A 65 4.63 -8.51 -16.91
CA ASN A 65 3.93 -7.98 -18.08
C ASN A 65 2.74 -7.09 -17.72
N ILE A 66 2.86 -6.37 -16.62
CA ILE A 66 1.83 -5.42 -16.19
C ILE A 66 2.18 -4.03 -16.72
N ASN A 67 1.27 -3.47 -17.53
CA ASN A 67 1.41 -2.14 -18.07
C ASN A 67 0.74 -1.12 -17.15
N ARG A 68 1.11 0.15 -17.30
CA ARG A 68 0.47 1.21 -16.53
C ARG A 68 -1.06 1.20 -16.67
N ASN A 69 -1.55 0.86 -17.85
CA ASN A 69 -3.00 0.79 -18.10
C ASN A 69 -3.70 -0.27 -17.26
N ASP A 70 -2.96 -1.21 -16.68
CA ASP A 70 -3.52 -2.27 -15.85
C ASP A 70 -3.58 -1.91 -14.38
N TRP A 71 -2.94 -0.81 -13.97
CA TRP A 71 -2.82 -0.47 -12.55
C TRP A 71 -4.17 -0.26 -11.86
N TYR A 72 -5.17 0.24 -12.60
CA TYR A 72 -6.51 0.44 -12.06
C TYR A 72 -7.16 -0.87 -11.60
N LYS A 73 -6.64 -2.02 -12.04
CA LYS A 73 -7.19 -3.32 -11.66
C LYS A 73 -7.04 -3.60 -10.17
N VAL A 74 -6.12 -2.93 -9.50
CA VAL A 74 -6.01 -2.99 -8.04
C VAL A 74 -7.06 -2.10 -7.41
N SER A 75 -7.11 -0.84 -7.84
CA SER A 75 -8.11 0.15 -7.44
C SER A 75 -7.97 1.36 -8.33
N GLU A 76 -9.01 2.21 -8.36
CA GLU A 76 -8.94 3.50 -9.06
C GLU A 76 -7.77 4.33 -8.57
N TYR A 77 -7.57 4.36 -7.27
CA TYR A 77 -6.51 5.13 -6.63
C TYR A 77 -5.14 4.58 -7.01
N GLY A 78 -5.01 3.26 -7.10
CA GLY A 78 -3.79 2.60 -7.54
C GLY A 78 -3.42 2.93 -8.98
N GLY A 79 -4.39 3.35 -9.80
CA GLY A 79 -4.13 3.76 -11.17
C GLY A 79 -3.47 5.12 -11.29
N SER A 80 -3.37 5.90 -10.22
CA SER A 80 -2.89 7.28 -10.30
C SER A 80 -1.36 7.40 -10.35
N THR A 81 -0.64 6.81 -9.43
CA THR A 81 0.83 6.84 -9.38
C THR A 81 1.37 5.52 -8.91
N ILE A 82 2.67 5.27 -9.16
CA ILE A 82 3.30 4.03 -8.70
C ILE A 82 3.32 3.95 -7.15
N GLY A 83 3.48 5.08 -6.48
CA GLY A 83 3.45 5.10 -5.02
C GLY A 83 2.09 4.71 -4.47
N GLU A 84 1.02 5.19 -5.09
CA GLU A 84 -0.34 4.79 -4.69
C GLU A 84 -0.62 3.34 -5.05
N LEU A 85 -0.15 2.88 -6.20
CA LEU A 85 -0.31 1.48 -6.58
C LEU A 85 0.36 0.56 -5.56
N TRP A 86 1.57 0.91 -5.12
CA TRP A 86 2.29 0.17 -4.08
C TRP A 86 1.46 0.07 -2.80
N ALA A 87 0.99 1.22 -2.30
CA ALA A 87 0.22 1.26 -1.06
C ALA A 87 -1.11 0.54 -1.18
N GLU A 88 -1.81 0.68 -2.32
CA GLU A 88 -3.09 0.00 -2.54
C GLU A 88 -2.92 -1.51 -2.71
N THR A 89 -1.85 -1.94 -3.36
CA THR A 89 -1.55 -3.37 -3.49
C THR A 89 -1.29 -3.98 -2.12
N ALA A 90 -0.48 -3.31 -1.29
CA ALA A 90 -0.21 -3.76 0.07
C ALA A 90 -1.50 -3.85 0.89
N THR A 91 -2.35 -2.84 0.77
CA THR A 91 -3.63 -2.81 1.47
C THR A 91 -4.53 -3.96 1.06
N ALA A 92 -4.63 -4.21 -0.25
CA ALA A 92 -5.45 -5.31 -0.76
C ALA A 92 -4.96 -6.67 -0.22
N ILE A 93 -3.65 -6.88 -0.22
CA ILE A 93 -3.07 -8.13 0.29
C ILE A 93 -3.38 -8.31 1.78
N HIS A 94 -3.18 -7.24 2.57
CA HIS A 94 -3.35 -7.32 4.02
C HIS A 94 -4.81 -7.36 4.47
N THR A 95 -5.74 -7.00 3.60
CA THR A 95 -7.17 -7.07 3.91
C THR A 95 -7.88 -8.19 3.18
N ASN A 96 -7.12 -9.09 2.55
CA ASN A 96 -7.65 -10.21 1.76
C ASN A 96 -8.60 -9.76 0.65
N THR A 97 -8.36 -8.58 0.10
CA THR A 97 -9.09 -8.08 -1.04
C THR A 97 -8.48 -8.71 -2.30
N LYS A 98 -9.34 -9.30 -3.13
CA LYS A 98 -8.86 -10.00 -4.32
C LYS A 98 -8.36 -9.01 -5.37
N ILE A 99 -7.13 -9.22 -5.84
CA ILE A 99 -6.54 -8.49 -6.96
C ILE A 99 -5.85 -9.52 -7.89
N PRO A 100 -5.49 -9.13 -9.12
CA PRO A 100 -4.80 -10.07 -10.00
C PRO A 100 -3.50 -10.59 -9.37
N ASN A 101 -3.25 -11.89 -9.52
CA ASN A 101 -2.10 -12.54 -8.89
C ASN A 101 -0.76 -11.96 -9.31
N GLU A 102 -0.67 -11.39 -10.51
CA GLU A 102 0.55 -10.77 -11.01
C GLU A 102 1.00 -9.62 -10.11
N PHE A 103 0.05 -8.85 -9.59
CA PHE A 103 0.35 -7.77 -8.65
C PHE A 103 0.86 -8.31 -7.32
N VAL A 104 0.28 -9.41 -6.85
CA VAL A 104 0.73 -10.05 -5.61
C VAL A 104 2.16 -10.56 -5.78
N ARG A 105 2.48 -11.18 -6.91
CA ARG A 105 3.84 -11.65 -7.17
C ARG A 105 4.85 -10.51 -7.20
N ALA A 106 4.51 -9.42 -7.90
CA ALA A 106 5.39 -8.26 -7.97
C ALA A 106 5.61 -7.66 -6.57
N PHE A 107 4.56 -7.59 -5.77
CA PHE A 107 4.65 -7.09 -4.41
C PHE A 107 5.57 -7.97 -3.56
N ASN A 108 5.37 -9.28 -3.61
CA ASN A 108 6.17 -10.21 -2.83
C ASN A 108 7.66 -10.14 -3.20
N GLU A 109 7.97 -10.03 -4.49
CA GLU A 109 9.35 -9.89 -4.93
C GLU A 109 9.98 -8.59 -4.44
N THR A 110 9.19 -7.52 -4.42
CA THR A 110 9.66 -6.23 -3.92
C THR A 110 9.96 -6.30 -2.42
N ILE A 111 9.06 -6.91 -1.65
CA ILE A 111 9.22 -7.05 -0.21
C ILE A 111 10.51 -7.79 0.15
N LYS A 112 10.90 -8.78 -0.65
CA LYS A 112 12.13 -9.54 -0.42
C LYS A 112 13.39 -8.68 -0.43
N THR A 113 13.33 -7.51 -1.03
CA THR A 113 14.49 -6.61 -1.09
C THR A 113 14.68 -5.80 0.19
N ILE A 114 13.73 -5.83 1.11
CA ILE A 114 13.83 -5.09 2.37
C ILE A 114 14.78 -5.83 3.31
N PRO A 115 15.86 -5.15 3.79
CA PRO A 115 16.80 -5.81 4.69
C PRO A 115 16.13 -6.30 5.97
N GLY A 116 16.43 -7.52 6.37
CA GLY A 116 15.94 -8.08 7.62
C GLY A 116 14.55 -8.69 7.57
N LEU A 117 13.97 -8.78 6.38
CA LEU A 117 12.68 -9.46 6.24
C LEU A 117 12.83 -10.90 5.76
#